data_7da5f777bb61ac749cd5328faceae2c6
#
_entry.id   7da5f777bb61ac749cd5328faceae2c6
#
_cell.length_a   1.000
_cell.length_b   1.000
_cell.length_c   1.000
_cell.angle_alpha   90.00
_cell.angle_beta   90.00
_cell.angle_gamma   90.00
#
_symmetry.space_group_name_H-M   'P 1'
#
loop_
_entity.id
_entity.type
_entity.pdbx_description
1 polymer ?
#
loop_
_entity_poly.entity_id
_entity_poly.type
_entity_poly.pdbx_seq_one_letter_code
_entity_poly.pdbx_strand_id
1 'polypeptide(L)'
;MIDDRLGYYLVGQKKFPNKTHALLESKKSGHDVSWIFNNSVYGKIDWSVPINVPLMELYKARALQLRQQYDYLILYYSGGADSTNVLHAFIDNNIFIDEILMWNAEPYDKQTNDKDYSNRNY
;
A
#
# COMPACT_ATOMS: atom_id res chain seq x y z
N MET A 1 8.45 -19.98 -13.01
CA MET A 1 8.53 -18.68 -13.75
C MET A 1 8.43 -17.57 -12.72
N ILE A 2 9.32 -16.58 -12.74
CA ILE A 2 9.28 -15.44 -11.78
C ILE A 2 8.30 -14.43 -12.36
N ASP A 3 7.30 -14.02 -11.56
CA ASP A 3 6.31 -13.00 -11.95
C ASP A 3 6.90 -11.61 -11.75
N ASP A 4 7.04 -10.85 -12.81
CA ASP A 4 7.60 -9.48 -12.80
C ASP A 4 6.78 -8.52 -11.92
N ARG A 5 5.49 -8.84 -11.66
CA ARG A 5 4.60 -8.05 -10.78
C ARG A 5 4.94 -8.19 -9.30
N LEU A 6 5.55 -9.31 -8.91
CA LEU A 6 5.99 -9.57 -7.55
C LEU A 6 7.41 -9.04 -7.28
N GLY A 7 8.12 -8.67 -8.36
CA GLY A 7 9.49 -8.23 -8.30
C GLY A 7 10.50 -9.36 -8.19
N TYR A 8 11.73 -9.08 -8.62
CA TYR A 8 12.86 -10.01 -8.53
C TYR A 8 14.19 -9.27 -8.53
N TYR A 9 15.23 -9.95 -8.07
CA TYR A 9 16.60 -9.46 -8.18
C TYR A 9 17.22 -9.94 -9.49
N LEU A 10 17.88 -9.04 -10.19
CA LEU A 10 18.59 -9.32 -11.45
C LEU A 10 20.09 -9.22 -11.19
N VAL A 11 20.85 -10.24 -11.62
CA VAL A 11 22.31 -10.27 -11.61
C VAL A 11 22.80 -10.69 -12.98
N GLY A 12 23.38 -9.77 -13.73
CA GLY A 12 23.62 -9.98 -15.15
C GLY A 12 22.29 -10.26 -15.88
N GLN A 13 22.11 -11.51 -16.38
CA GLN A 13 20.87 -11.93 -17.04
C GLN A 13 20.04 -12.92 -16.19
N LYS A 14 20.47 -13.23 -14.97
CA LYS A 14 19.82 -14.21 -14.12
C LYS A 14 18.84 -13.53 -13.15
N LYS A 15 17.62 -14.08 -13.06
CA LYS A 15 16.57 -13.62 -12.16
C LYS A 15 16.55 -14.45 -10.86
N PHE A 16 16.40 -13.78 -9.71
CA PHE A 16 16.34 -14.41 -8.39
C PHE A 16 15.15 -13.87 -7.60
N PRO A 17 14.30 -14.73 -7.02
CA PRO A 17 13.20 -14.28 -6.15
C PRO A 17 13.71 -13.88 -4.76
N ASN A 18 14.93 -14.29 -4.39
CA ASN A 18 15.51 -14.11 -3.08
C ASN A 18 16.81 -13.28 -3.14
N LYS A 19 16.88 -12.25 -2.29
CA LYS A 19 18.02 -11.32 -2.23
C LYS A 19 19.35 -12.03 -1.90
N THR A 20 19.33 -12.99 -0.97
CA THR A 20 20.52 -13.71 -0.55
C THR A 20 21.14 -14.50 -1.71
N HIS A 21 20.31 -15.19 -2.50
CA HIS A 21 20.79 -15.92 -3.67
C HIS A 21 21.35 -14.98 -4.74
N ALA A 22 20.72 -13.81 -4.94
CA ALA A 22 21.22 -12.80 -5.86
C ALA A 22 22.60 -12.26 -5.41
N LEU A 23 22.76 -11.98 -4.12
CA LEU A 23 24.06 -11.53 -3.57
C LEU A 23 25.17 -12.58 -3.69
N LEU A 24 24.84 -13.86 -3.47
CA LEU A 24 25.79 -14.95 -3.68
C LEU A 24 26.22 -15.07 -5.15
N GLU A 25 25.27 -14.94 -6.08
CA GLU A 25 25.59 -14.95 -7.52
C GLU A 25 26.39 -13.71 -7.91
N SER A 26 26.03 -12.53 -7.42
CA SER A 26 26.78 -11.29 -7.63
C SER A 26 28.24 -11.43 -7.22
N LYS A 27 28.48 -11.98 -6.02
CA LYS A 27 29.84 -12.25 -5.52
C LYS A 27 30.63 -13.21 -6.44
N LYS A 28 29.96 -14.20 -7.04
CA LYS A 28 30.60 -15.18 -7.94
C LYS A 28 30.87 -14.62 -9.32
N SER A 29 29.92 -13.85 -9.86
CA SER A 29 29.94 -13.39 -11.25
C SER A 29 30.56 -12.00 -11.42
N GLY A 30 30.68 -11.22 -10.34
CA GLY A 30 31.14 -9.84 -10.41
C GLY A 30 30.11 -8.85 -10.95
N HIS A 31 28.86 -9.29 -11.22
CA HIS A 31 27.80 -8.40 -11.71
C HIS A 31 27.05 -7.77 -10.54
N ASP A 32 26.58 -6.54 -10.72
CA ASP A 32 25.76 -5.83 -9.74
C ASP A 32 24.39 -6.48 -9.58
N VAL A 33 23.80 -6.30 -8.38
CA VAL A 33 22.42 -6.70 -8.08
C VAL A 33 21.47 -5.54 -8.33
N SER A 34 20.50 -5.73 -9.18
CA SER A 34 19.42 -4.76 -9.43
C SER A 34 18.08 -5.34 -8.95
N TRP A 35 17.24 -4.49 -8.33
CA TRP A 35 15.86 -4.86 -8.03
C TRP A 35 14.95 -4.44 -9.17
N ILE A 36 14.18 -5.37 -9.69
CA ILE A 36 13.22 -5.15 -10.78
C ILE A 36 11.81 -5.36 -10.23
N PHE A 37 10.99 -4.33 -10.30
CA PHE A 37 9.61 -4.37 -9.83
C PHE A 37 8.72 -3.57 -10.77
N ASN A 38 7.91 -4.29 -11.54
CA ASN A 38 6.92 -3.70 -12.44
C ASN A 38 7.47 -2.57 -13.35
N ASN A 39 8.70 -2.74 -13.83
CA ASN A 39 9.41 -1.73 -14.64
C ASN A 39 8.69 -1.42 -15.95
N SER A 40 7.86 -2.33 -16.46
CA SER A 40 7.01 -2.11 -17.64
C SER A 40 6.03 -0.95 -17.45
N VAL A 41 5.65 -0.66 -16.18
CA VAL A 41 4.78 0.45 -15.80
C VAL A 41 5.61 1.61 -15.26
N TYR A 42 6.34 1.39 -14.17
CA TYR A 42 7.06 2.46 -13.46
C TYR A 42 8.25 3.02 -14.22
N GLY A 43 8.92 2.21 -15.06
CA GLY A 43 10.04 2.68 -15.86
C GLY A 43 9.64 3.64 -17.00
N LYS A 44 8.34 3.78 -17.27
CA LYS A 44 7.81 4.72 -18.27
C LYS A 44 7.41 6.08 -17.68
N ILE A 45 7.40 6.18 -16.33
CA ILE A 45 7.00 7.40 -15.64
C ILE A 45 8.24 8.30 -15.48
N ASP A 46 8.13 9.51 -15.95
CA ASP A 46 9.13 10.54 -15.67
C ASP A 46 8.89 11.12 -14.27
N TRP A 47 9.63 10.60 -13.30
CA TRP A 47 9.53 11.00 -11.89
C TRP A 47 10.06 12.41 -11.61
N SER A 48 10.73 13.05 -12.58
CA SER A 48 11.20 14.43 -12.46
C SER A 48 10.09 15.46 -12.71
N VAL A 49 9.00 15.03 -13.33
CA VAL A 49 7.85 15.90 -13.61
C VAL A 49 6.95 15.96 -12.39
N PRO A 50 6.76 17.14 -11.76
CA PRO A 50 5.87 17.28 -10.62
C PRO A 50 4.42 17.03 -11.03
N ILE A 51 3.67 16.32 -10.16
CA ILE A 51 2.25 16.11 -10.34
C ILE A 51 1.52 17.41 -9.93
N ASN A 52 0.88 18.08 -10.89
CA ASN A 52 0.14 19.31 -10.67
C ASN A 52 -1.35 19.08 -10.28
N VAL A 53 -1.71 17.84 -9.94
CA VAL A 53 -3.06 17.49 -9.48
C VAL A 53 -3.07 17.42 -7.96
N PRO A 54 -3.98 18.12 -7.27
CA PRO A 54 -4.10 18.04 -5.82
C PRO A 54 -4.33 16.59 -5.36
N LEU A 55 -3.72 16.21 -4.25
CA LEU A 55 -3.81 14.84 -3.72
C LEU A 55 -5.25 14.39 -3.48
N MET A 56 -6.11 15.31 -3.02
CA MET A 56 -7.53 15.01 -2.78
C MET A 56 -8.30 14.66 -4.06
N GLU A 57 -7.94 15.28 -5.19
CA GLU A 57 -8.53 14.92 -6.48
C GLU A 57 -8.08 13.51 -6.94
N LEU A 58 -6.85 13.13 -6.65
CA LEU A 58 -6.36 11.76 -6.90
C LEU A 58 -7.09 10.74 -6.03
N TYR A 59 -7.32 11.05 -4.75
CA TYR A 59 -8.10 10.20 -3.84
C TYR A 59 -9.54 10.03 -4.33
N LYS A 60 -10.19 11.13 -4.71
CA LYS A 60 -11.53 11.09 -5.29
C LYS A 60 -11.59 10.24 -6.55
N ALA A 61 -10.66 10.47 -7.50
CA ALA A 61 -10.60 9.72 -8.75
C ALA A 61 -10.43 8.21 -8.47
N ARG A 62 -9.58 7.85 -7.49
CA ARG A 62 -9.38 6.45 -7.12
C ARG A 62 -10.61 5.85 -6.44
N ALA A 63 -11.27 6.57 -5.56
CA ALA A 63 -12.50 6.13 -4.91
C ALA A 63 -13.63 5.88 -5.93
N LEU A 64 -13.80 6.79 -6.89
CA LEU A 64 -14.75 6.63 -8.00
C LEU A 64 -14.41 5.40 -8.86
N GLN A 65 -13.14 5.24 -9.22
CA GLN A 65 -12.70 4.08 -10.00
C GLN A 65 -13.02 2.76 -9.28
N LEU A 66 -12.74 2.68 -7.97
CA LEU A 66 -13.05 1.48 -7.19
C LEU A 66 -14.57 1.23 -7.16
N ARG A 67 -15.39 2.26 -6.93
CA ARG A 67 -16.85 2.10 -6.91
C ARG A 67 -17.42 1.66 -8.27
N GLN A 68 -16.82 2.11 -9.38
CA GLN A 68 -17.22 1.69 -10.72
C GLN A 68 -16.75 0.26 -11.07
N GLN A 69 -15.66 -0.17 -10.48
CA GLN A 69 -15.06 -1.46 -10.78
C GLN A 69 -15.67 -2.61 -9.98
N TYR A 70 -16.18 -2.33 -8.77
CA TYR A 70 -16.66 -3.34 -7.84
C TYR A 70 -18.08 -3.04 -7.37
N ASP A 71 -18.93 -4.05 -7.39
CA ASP A 71 -20.33 -3.96 -6.94
C ASP A 71 -20.45 -3.85 -5.41
N TYR A 72 -19.47 -4.37 -4.68
CA TYR A 72 -19.44 -4.36 -3.22
C TYR A 72 -18.05 -3.93 -2.69
N LEU A 73 -18.03 -2.90 -1.85
CA LEU A 73 -16.81 -2.34 -1.27
C LEU A 73 -16.83 -2.47 0.25
N ILE A 74 -15.78 -3.08 0.78
CA ILE A 74 -15.55 -3.21 2.22
C ILE A 74 -14.31 -2.39 2.58
N LEU A 75 -14.45 -1.46 3.53
CA LEU A 75 -13.33 -0.73 4.10
C LEU A 75 -12.91 -1.36 5.42
N TYR A 76 -11.68 -1.87 5.48
CA TYR A 76 -11.03 -2.24 6.75
C TYR A 76 -10.49 -0.98 7.42
N TYR A 77 -11.18 -0.54 8.48
CA TYR A 77 -10.87 0.70 9.18
C TYR A 77 -10.12 0.42 10.48
N SER A 78 -8.85 0.80 10.53
CA SER A 78 -8.00 0.61 11.72
C SER A 78 -8.05 1.77 12.72
N GLY A 79 -8.68 2.89 12.38
CA GLY A 79 -8.66 4.12 13.16
C GLY A 79 -7.38 4.96 12.99
N GLY A 80 -6.42 4.51 12.18
CA GLY A 80 -5.19 5.26 11.87
C GLY A 80 -5.39 6.29 10.75
N ALA A 81 -4.40 7.16 10.56
CA ALA A 81 -4.44 8.25 9.58
C ALA A 81 -4.75 7.77 8.16
N ASP A 82 -4.12 6.68 7.72
CA ASP A 82 -4.29 6.17 6.35
C ASP A 82 -5.71 5.67 6.09
N SER A 83 -6.26 4.84 6.99
CA SER A 83 -7.64 4.34 6.85
C SER A 83 -8.66 5.47 6.98
N THR A 84 -8.37 6.51 7.77
CA THR A 84 -9.19 7.71 7.88
C THR A 84 -9.17 8.51 6.57
N ASN A 85 -8.01 8.70 5.95
CA ASN A 85 -7.91 9.36 4.64
C ASN A 85 -8.68 8.60 3.55
N VAL A 86 -8.62 7.26 3.57
CA VAL A 86 -9.42 6.44 2.65
C VAL A 86 -10.91 6.66 2.90
N LEU A 87 -11.37 6.63 4.16
CA LEU A 87 -12.76 6.86 4.51
C LEU A 87 -13.24 8.24 4.03
N HIS A 88 -12.47 9.29 4.27
CA HIS A 88 -12.76 10.64 3.80
C HIS A 88 -12.81 10.73 2.27
N ALA A 89 -11.95 10.01 1.55
CA ALA A 89 -11.99 10.00 0.09
C ALA A 89 -13.35 9.54 -0.47
N PHE A 90 -14.04 8.67 0.24
CA PHE A 90 -15.40 8.22 -0.13
C PHE A 90 -16.48 9.17 0.40
N ILE A 91 -16.49 9.48 1.70
CA ILE A 91 -17.55 10.26 2.35
C ILE A 91 -17.61 11.68 1.80
N ASP A 92 -16.50 12.39 1.72
CA ASP A 92 -16.44 13.80 1.30
C ASP A 92 -16.84 13.97 -0.18
N ASN A 93 -16.79 12.89 -0.95
CA ASN A 93 -17.20 12.89 -2.35
C ASN A 93 -18.55 12.20 -2.61
N ASN A 94 -19.30 11.85 -1.55
CA ASN A 94 -20.58 11.15 -1.63
C ASN A 94 -20.50 9.82 -2.41
N ILE A 95 -19.38 9.09 -2.24
CA ILE A 95 -19.18 7.78 -2.86
C ILE A 95 -19.51 6.71 -1.80
N PHE A 96 -20.44 5.83 -2.13
CA PHE A 96 -20.95 4.84 -1.18
C PHE A 96 -19.94 3.73 -0.90
N ILE A 97 -19.80 3.37 0.37
CA ILE A 97 -19.12 2.16 0.87
C ILE A 97 -20.18 1.24 1.43
N ASP A 98 -20.16 -0.04 1.04
CA ASP A 98 -21.20 -0.99 1.44
C ASP A 98 -21.01 -1.43 2.89
N GLU A 99 -19.77 -1.58 3.35
CA GLU A 99 -19.45 -2.06 4.69
C GLU A 99 -18.15 -1.45 5.23
N ILE A 100 -18.13 -1.17 6.54
CA ILE A 100 -16.91 -0.75 7.25
C ILE A 100 -16.65 -1.77 8.35
N LEU A 101 -15.52 -2.46 8.26
CA LEU A 101 -15.05 -3.42 9.26
C LEU A 101 -13.98 -2.77 10.15
N MET A 102 -14.22 -2.81 11.46
CA MET A 102 -13.25 -2.38 12.45
C MET A 102 -12.74 -3.58 13.24
N TRP A 103 -11.42 -3.75 13.28
CA TRP A 103 -10.81 -4.77 14.11
C TRP A 103 -10.49 -4.18 15.48
N ASN A 104 -11.16 -4.66 16.52
CA ASN A 104 -10.76 -4.38 17.89
C ASN A 104 -9.94 -5.57 18.40
N ALA A 105 -8.61 -5.40 18.49
CA ALA A 105 -7.69 -6.47 18.90
C ALA A 105 -7.67 -6.71 20.40
N GLU A 106 -8.23 -5.79 21.21
CA GLU A 106 -8.31 -5.97 22.65
C GLU A 106 -9.69 -6.56 23.02
N PRO A 107 -9.74 -7.73 23.69
CA PRO A 107 -10.97 -8.16 24.31
C PRO A 107 -11.38 -7.06 25.31
N TYR A 108 -12.64 -6.64 25.23
CA TYR A 108 -13.20 -5.65 26.15
C TYR A 108 -13.16 -6.23 27.58
N ASP A 109 -12.09 -5.97 28.30
CA ASP A 109 -11.97 -6.32 29.69
C ASP A 109 -12.75 -5.29 30.52
N LYS A 110 -13.94 -5.69 30.97
CA LYS A 110 -14.79 -4.86 31.84
C LYS A 110 -14.13 -4.47 33.18
N GLN A 111 -12.96 -5.06 33.48
CA GLN A 111 -12.27 -4.81 34.77
C GLN A 111 -11.20 -3.70 34.69
N THR A 112 -10.90 -3.16 33.47
CA THR A 112 -9.88 -2.10 33.34
C THR A 112 -10.48 -0.72 33.06
N ASN A 113 -11.60 -0.40 33.73
CA ASN A 113 -12.24 0.92 33.61
C ASN A 113 -11.40 2.11 34.14
N ASP A 114 -10.17 1.88 34.61
CA ASP A 114 -9.31 2.92 35.19
C ASP A 114 -7.99 3.19 34.41
N LYS A 115 -7.89 2.77 33.17
CA LYS A 115 -6.76 3.25 32.34
C LYS A 115 -7.12 4.60 31.73
N ASP A 116 -6.70 5.63 32.44
CA ASP A 116 -6.67 7.01 31.97
C ASP A 116 -5.86 7.14 30.66
N TYR A 117 -6.55 7.28 29.55
CA TYR A 117 -5.96 7.52 28.22
C TYR A 117 -5.54 8.98 28.00
N SER A 118 -5.65 9.83 29.05
CA SER A 118 -5.38 11.28 28.95
C SER A 118 -3.93 11.63 28.65
N ASN A 119 -3.00 10.68 28.72
CA ASN A 119 -1.55 10.92 28.56
C ASN A 119 -0.92 10.35 27.26
N ARG A 120 -1.71 9.97 26.26
CA ARG A 120 -1.13 9.65 24.95
C ARG A 120 -1.03 10.92 24.11
N ASN A 121 0.09 11.63 24.26
CA ASN A 121 0.49 12.65 23.30
C ASN A 121 0.84 11.95 21.97
N TYR A 122 0.05 12.20 20.93
CA TYR A 122 0.39 11.92 19.54
C TYR A 122 1.05 13.14 18.94
#